data_a39db4adf53eb594ead2460911a624a3
#
_entry.id   a39db4adf53eb594ead2460911a624a3
#
_cell.length_a   1.000
_cell.length_b   1.000
_cell.length_c   1.000
_cell.angle_alpha   90.00
_cell.angle_beta   90.00
_cell.angle_gamma   90.00
#
_symmetry.space_group_name_H-M   'P 1'
#
loop_
_entity.id
_entity.type
_entity.pdbx_description
1 polymer ?
#
loop_
_entity_poly.entity_id
_entity_poly.type
_entity_poly.pdbx_seq_one_letter_code
_entity_poly.pdbx_strand_id
1 'polypeptide(L)'
;MKKVTTFSCIGLGGRSCVYLNALKENYSDSFKLVAIAEPDAEKSQRFAKQFNVPSENVFCTDLEFLQREKMSDVAIVGTQDRLHYREVTELIKKGYSIVLEKPIATEPEEVEEIYRLSKQYDSFIAVCHVLRHTKFFNTLKQIVDSGKLGKVVSIAHNENVGYYHFAHSYVRGSWRNSKESAPVIVAKSCHDMDILLYLLGNARPLKISSFGSLSHFTGKNFCPETMSPRCVDCSLKDTCAYSAVRIYGGRKIKSVVFAQDSIQQINAQLETSPYGRCVYCCDNDVCDHQATAILFENGVTATFNLSAFTAKVNRSIKIMCEFGEIRGIEKPYIIEYTDFRTDQTVQIPLDIQEGGHGGGDAGFVKDLMESLQNGKPFSSDLEESVMSHRMAFAAEQSRLTGKVVDIK
;
A
#
# COMPACT_ATOMS: atom_id res chain seq x y z
N MET A 1 19.16 -21.07 -22.60
CA MET A 1 19.48 -19.89 -21.76
C MET A 1 18.15 -19.31 -21.29
N LYS A 2 18.01 -18.96 -19.99
CA LYS A 2 16.82 -18.24 -19.54
C LYS A 2 16.76 -16.88 -20.26
N LYS A 3 15.58 -16.49 -20.74
CA LYS A 3 15.38 -15.18 -21.36
C LYS A 3 15.60 -14.10 -20.30
N VAL A 4 16.48 -13.15 -20.57
CA VAL A 4 16.69 -11.99 -19.70
C VAL A 4 15.52 -11.02 -19.93
N THR A 5 14.78 -10.70 -18.88
CA THR A 5 13.73 -9.69 -18.89
C THR A 5 14.33 -8.34 -18.55
N THR A 6 14.09 -7.34 -19.38
CA THR A 6 14.60 -5.98 -19.17
C THR A 6 13.57 -5.12 -18.45
N PHE A 7 14.04 -4.27 -17.55
CA PHE A 7 13.21 -3.38 -16.73
C PHE A 7 13.66 -1.94 -16.85
N SER A 8 12.70 -1.03 -16.83
CA SER A 8 12.91 0.40 -16.55
C SER A 8 12.20 0.74 -15.24
N CYS A 9 12.67 1.76 -14.52
CA CYS A 9 12.06 2.20 -13.27
C CYS A 9 11.78 3.70 -13.29
N ILE A 10 10.53 4.09 -13.08
CA ILE A 10 10.07 5.47 -12.97
C ILE A 10 9.74 5.72 -11.50
N GLY A 11 10.52 6.59 -10.85
CA GLY A 11 10.47 6.85 -9.41
C GLY A 11 11.21 5.78 -8.60
N LEU A 12 12.35 6.15 -8.02
CA LEU A 12 13.10 5.31 -7.08
C LEU A 12 12.60 5.52 -5.62
N GLY A 13 11.28 5.48 -5.42
CA GLY A 13 10.68 5.49 -4.08
C GLY A 13 11.10 4.28 -3.26
N GLY A 14 10.80 4.29 -1.95
CA GLY A 14 11.14 3.17 -1.07
C GLY A 14 10.62 1.82 -1.58
N ARG A 15 9.45 1.81 -2.25
CA ARG A 15 8.84 0.59 -2.79
C ARG A 15 9.60 0.06 -4.01
N SER A 16 9.84 0.92 -4.99
CA SER A 16 10.63 0.54 -6.18
C SER A 16 12.00 -0.02 -5.81
N CYS A 17 12.67 0.60 -4.82
CA CYS A 17 13.97 0.12 -4.32
C CYS A 17 13.88 -1.30 -3.76
N VAL A 18 12.81 -1.65 -3.05
CA VAL A 18 12.60 -3.00 -2.50
C VAL A 18 12.47 -4.02 -3.63
N TYR A 19 11.66 -3.73 -4.66
CA TYR A 19 11.50 -4.64 -5.80
C TYR A 19 12.76 -4.81 -6.62
N LEU A 20 13.46 -3.71 -6.92
CA LEU A 20 14.72 -3.76 -7.67
C LEU A 20 15.80 -4.57 -6.95
N ASN A 21 15.92 -4.41 -5.63
CA ASN A 21 16.87 -5.20 -4.84
C ASN A 21 16.47 -6.69 -4.82
N ALA A 22 15.18 -7.00 -4.62
CA ALA A 22 14.69 -8.39 -4.64
C ALA A 22 14.90 -9.05 -6.02
N LEU A 23 14.67 -8.31 -7.11
CA LEU A 23 14.98 -8.78 -8.48
C LEU A 23 16.47 -9.05 -8.66
N LYS A 24 17.32 -8.13 -8.21
CA LYS A 24 18.77 -8.30 -8.29
C LYS A 24 19.28 -9.48 -7.47
N GLU A 25 18.78 -9.66 -6.26
CA GLU A 25 19.22 -10.72 -5.35
C GLU A 25 18.77 -12.11 -5.81
N ASN A 26 17.55 -12.25 -6.32
CA ASN A 26 16.97 -13.56 -6.61
C ASN A 26 16.93 -13.92 -8.09
N TYR A 27 17.14 -12.97 -9.00
CA TYR A 27 16.96 -13.15 -10.46
C TYR A 27 18.10 -12.51 -11.29
N SER A 28 19.31 -12.37 -10.74
CA SER A 28 20.48 -11.73 -11.39
C SER A 28 20.74 -12.20 -12.81
N ASP A 29 20.53 -13.50 -13.10
CA ASP A 29 20.77 -14.09 -14.42
C ASP A 29 19.64 -13.86 -15.44
N SER A 30 18.48 -13.39 -14.97
CA SER A 30 17.28 -13.23 -15.79
C SER A 30 16.61 -11.85 -15.66
N PHE A 31 17.24 -10.94 -14.94
CA PHE A 31 16.83 -9.55 -14.73
C PHE A 31 17.90 -8.57 -15.16
N LYS A 32 17.51 -7.51 -15.82
CA LYS A 32 18.40 -6.38 -16.16
C LYS A 32 17.64 -5.06 -16.08
N LEU A 33 18.10 -4.14 -15.21
CA LEU A 33 17.64 -2.76 -15.21
C LEU A 33 18.35 -1.98 -16.31
N VAL A 34 17.63 -1.35 -17.24
CA VAL A 34 18.19 -0.69 -18.40
C VAL A 34 17.96 0.81 -18.43
N ALA A 35 16.98 1.34 -17.70
CA ALA A 35 16.72 2.77 -17.58
C ALA A 35 16.13 3.15 -16.24
N ILE A 36 16.37 4.39 -15.82
CA ILE A 36 15.88 4.98 -14.56
C ILE A 36 15.38 6.40 -14.86
N ALA A 37 14.21 6.77 -14.29
CA ALA A 37 13.75 8.14 -14.20
C ALA A 37 13.55 8.51 -12.72
N GLU A 38 14.38 9.44 -12.21
CA GLU A 38 14.36 9.87 -10.79
C GLU A 38 14.91 11.31 -10.70
N PRO A 39 14.16 12.26 -10.09
CA PRO A 39 14.60 13.66 -9.99
C PRO A 39 15.74 13.86 -8.99
N ASP A 40 15.91 12.99 -8.00
CA ASP A 40 17.04 13.02 -7.07
C ASP A 40 18.30 12.50 -7.76
N ALA A 41 19.19 13.43 -8.16
CA ALA A 41 20.39 13.13 -8.90
C ALA A 41 21.38 12.22 -8.15
N GLU A 42 21.52 12.38 -6.84
CA GLU A 42 22.40 11.54 -6.02
C GLU A 42 21.88 10.10 -5.97
N LYS A 43 20.58 9.96 -5.76
CA LYS A 43 19.89 8.69 -5.70
C LYS A 43 19.91 7.97 -7.06
N SER A 44 19.61 8.69 -8.15
CA SER A 44 19.63 8.12 -9.50
C SER A 44 21.02 7.64 -9.90
N GLN A 45 22.08 8.40 -9.63
CA GLN A 45 23.47 8.00 -9.89
C GLN A 45 23.90 6.79 -9.06
N ARG A 46 23.53 6.74 -7.78
CA ARG A 46 23.82 5.60 -6.92
C ARG A 46 23.17 4.32 -7.45
N PHE A 47 21.90 4.38 -7.86
CA PHE A 47 21.20 3.23 -8.43
C PHE A 47 21.73 2.85 -9.82
N ALA A 48 22.02 3.83 -10.67
CA ALA A 48 22.62 3.58 -11.98
C ALA A 48 23.94 2.80 -11.82
N LYS A 49 24.81 3.19 -10.90
CA LYS A 49 26.04 2.46 -10.58
C LYS A 49 25.76 1.06 -10.01
N GLN A 50 24.81 0.93 -9.09
CA GLN A 50 24.46 -0.34 -8.46
C GLN A 50 23.93 -1.37 -9.46
N PHE A 51 23.20 -0.94 -10.49
CA PHE A 51 22.57 -1.81 -11.47
C PHE A 51 23.23 -1.77 -12.87
N ASN A 52 24.35 -1.07 -13.02
CA ASN A 52 25.08 -0.88 -14.28
C ASN A 52 24.20 -0.29 -15.39
N VAL A 53 23.36 0.72 -15.06
CA VAL A 53 22.55 1.45 -16.04
C VAL A 53 23.42 2.49 -16.72
N PRO A 54 23.48 2.54 -18.09
CA PRO A 54 24.23 3.54 -18.83
C PRO A 54 23.75 4.97 -18.52
N SER A 55 24.65 5.93 -18.49
CA SER A 55 24.33 7.33 -18.14
C SER A 55 23.30 7.97 -19.07
N GLU A 56 23.30 7.61 -20.33
CA GLU A 56 22.33 8.06 -21.36
C GLU A 56 20.91 7.54 -21.12
N ASN A 57 20.75 6.55 -20.25
CA ASN A 57 19.47 5.96 -19.87
C ASN A 57 19.03 6.37 -18.44
N VAL A 58 19.66 7.41 -17.88
CA VAL A 58 19.29 8.00 -16.60
C VAL A 58 18.62 9.35 -16.86
N PHE A 59 17.33 9.43 -16.54
CA PHE A 59 16.48 10.59 -16.79
C PHE A 59 16.18 11.33 -15.50
N CYS A 60 16.13 12.66 -15.55
CA CYS A 60 15.78 13.50 -14.40
C CYS A 60 14.28 13.52 -14.13
N THR A 61 13.45 13.26 -15.13
CA THR A 61 11.99 13.29 -15.01
C THR A 61 11.34 12.09 -15.70
N ASP A 62 10.15 11.74 -15.24
CA ASP A 62 9.28 10.78 -15.92
C ASP A 62 8.94 11.22 -17.36
N LEU A 63 8.75 12.53 -17.59
CA LEU A 63 8.44 13.06 -18.91
C LEU A 63 9.57 12.83 -19.92
N GLU A 64 10.83 13.02 -19.51
CA GLU A 64 11.98 12.71 -20.38
C GLU A 64 12.02 11.23 -20.77
N PHE A 65 11.74 10.34 -19.81
CA PHE A 65 11.65 8.90 -20.07
C PHE A 65 10.48 8.58 -21.00
N LEU A 66 9.29 9.14 -20.73
CA LEU A 66 8.08 8.89 -21.50
C LEU A 66 8.17 9.40 -22.96
N GLN A 67 9.07 10.34 -23.26
CA GLN A 67 9.34 10.77 -24.64
C GLN A 67 10.16 9.74 -25.45
N ARG A 68 10.81 8.77 -24.79
CA ARG A 68 11.60 7.74 -25.48
C ARG A 68 10.71 6.65 -26.08
N GLU A 69 11.19 6.01 -27.13
CA GLU A 69 10.64 4.73 -27.58
C GLU A 69 10.75 3.67 -26.48
N LYS A 70 10.07 2.54 -26.65
CA LYS A 70 10.10 1.45 -25.69
C LYS A 70 11.52 0.96 -25.41
N MET A 71 12.00 1.13 -24.16
CA MET A 71 13.38 0.82 -23.77
C MET A 71 13.53 -0.54 -23.07
N SER A 72 12.43 -1.12 -22.55
CA SER A 72 12.47 -2.37 -21.79
C SER A 72 11.19 -3.20 -21.99
N ASP A 73 11.24 -4.47 -21.57
CA ASP A 73 10.05 -5.33 -21.56
C ASP A 73 9.03 -4.85 -20.51
N VAL A 74 9.53 -4.42 -19.33
CA VAL A 74 8.73 -4.07 -18.16
C VAL A 74 9.09 -2.67 -17.66
N ALA A 75 8.10 -1.86 -17.32
CA ALA A 75 8.28 -0.60 -16.59
C ALA A 75 7.74 -0.72 -15.17
N ILE A 76 8.56 -0.38 -14.16
CA ILE A 76 8.14 -0.24 -12.76
C ILE A 76 7.73 1.21 -12.57
N VAL A 77 6.50 1.45 -12.15
CA VAL A 77 5.94 2.76 -11.81
C VAL A 77 5.78 2.86 -10.31
N GLY A 78 6.62 3.66 -9.66
CA GLY A 78 6.61 3.87 -8.21
C GLY A 78 6.86 5.32 -7.84
N THR A 79 6.25 6.22 -8.58
CA THR A 79 6.22 7.67 -8.40
C THR A 79 5.19 8.09 -7.33
N GLN A 80 4.83 9.36 -7.29
CA GLN A 80 3.73 9.85 -6.48
C GLN A 80 2.39 9.46 -7.11
N ASP A 81 1.41 9.11 -6.29
CA ASP A 81 0.11 8.53 -6.68
C ASP A 81 -0.56 9.25 -7.86
N ARG A 82 -0.51 10.60 -7.90
CA ARG A 82 -1.12 11.41 -8.97
C ARG A 82 -0.42 11.33 -10.33
N LEU A 83 0.78 10.80 -10.38
CA LEU A 83 1.51 10.65 -11.64
C LEU A 83 1.18 9.33 -12.34
N HIS A 84 0.68 8.35 -11.60
CA HIS A 84 0.43 6.99 -12.07
C HIS A 84 -0.44 6.96 -13.33
N TYR A 85 -1.55 7.70 -13.35
CA TYR A 85 -2.46 7.72 -14.49
C TYR A 85 -1.75 8.11 -15.79
N ARG A 86 -1.05 9.25 -15.80
CA ARG A 86 -0.32 9.73 -16.97
C ARG A 86 0.76 8.75 -17.41
N GLU A 87 1.56 8.29 -16.46
CA GLU A 87 2.68 7.39 -16.74
C GLU A 87 2.18 6.05 -17.31
N VAL A 88 1.19 5.45 -16.66
CA VAL A 88 0.65 4.14 -17.04
C VAL A 88 -0.03 4.20 -18.40
N THR A 89 -0.83 5.23 -18.68
CA THR A 89 -1.52 5.36 -19.98
C THR A 89 -0.55 5.51 -21.15
N GLU A 90 0.56 6.23 -20.97
CA GLU A 90 1.60 6.33 -22.00
C GLU A 90 2.40 5.03 -22.17
N LEU A 91 2.69 4.33 -21.07
CA LEU A 91 3.39 3.04 -21.11
C LEU A 91 2.55 1.95 -21.78
N ILE A 92 1.23 1.91 -21.53
CA ILE A 92 0.29 0.99 -22.21
C ILE A 92 0.37 1.19 -23.73
N LYS A 93 0.24 2.44 -24.21
CA LYS A 93 0.29 2.76 -25.66
C LYS A 93 1.61 2.36 -26.31
N LYS A 94 2.70 2.35 -25.54
CA LYS A 94 4.03 1.91 -25.99
C LYS A 94 4.26 0.39 -25.88
N GLY A 95 3.27 -0.35 -25.36
CA GLY A 95 3.32 -1.81 -25.27
C GLY A 95 4.25 -2.34 -24.17
N TYR A 96 4.45 -1.60 -23.08
CA TYR A 96 5.15 -2.13 -21.91
C TYR A 96 4.28 -3.10 -21.12
N SER A 97 4.90 -4.12 -20.53
CA SER A 97 4.36 -4.72 -19.31
C SER A 97 4.63 -3.78 -18.14
N ILE A 98 3.71 -3.67 -17.17
CA ILE A 98 3.80 -2.64 -16.14
C ILE A 98 3.72 -3.29 -14.75
N VAL A 99 4.63 -2.90 -13.86
CA VAL A 99 4.54 -3.11 -12.42
C VAL A 99 4.13 -1.78 -11.81
N LEU A 100 2.93 -1.72 -11.26
CA LEU A 100 2.32 -0.47 -10.80
C LEU A 100 2.18 -0.46 -9.28
N GLU A 101 2.81 0.52 -8.61
CA GLU A 101 2.52 0.76 -7.20
C GLU A 101 1.08 1.20 -6.99
N LYS A 102 0.55 0.84 -5.82
CA LYS A 102 -0.79 1.25 -5.41
C LYS A 102 -0.78 2.68 -4.82
N PRO A 103 -1.90 3.40 -4.93
CA PRO A 103 -3.12 3.07 -5.66
C PRO A 103 -2.91 3.12 -7.18
N ILE A 104 -3.76 2.43 -7.95
CA ILE A 104 -3.69 2.44 -9.42
C ILE A 104 -3.70 3.87 -9.95
N ALA A 105 -4.61 4.69 -9.46
CA ALA A 105 -4.72 6.12 -9.70
C ALA A 105 -5.48 6.79 -8.55
N THR A 106 -5.59 8.10 -8.57
CA THR A 106 -6.18 8.90 -7.48
C THR A 106 -7.66 9.25 -7.67
N GLU A 107 -8.18 9.07 -8.88
CA GLU A 107 -9.57 9.33 -9.24
C GLU A 107 -10.22 8.07 -9.84
N PRO A 108 -11.52 7.82 -9.61
CA PRO A 108 -12.17 6.61 -10.11
C PRO A 108 -12.18 6.53 -11.65
N GLU A 109 -12.36 7.65 -12.34
CA GLU A 109 -12.36 7.72 -13.80
C GLU A 109 -11.00 7.36 -14.40
N GLU A 110 -9.91 7.72 -13.72
CA GLU A 110 -8.54 7.36 -14.13
C GLU A 110 -8.30 5.85 -14.01
N VAL A 111 -8.80 5.22 -12.94
CA VAL A 111 -8.72 3.77 -12.76
C VAL A 111 -9.47 3.03 -13.88
N GLU A 112 -10.69 3.47 -14.20
CA GLU A 112 -11.50 2.89 -15.27
C GLU A 112 -10.82 3.06 -16.64
N GLU A 113 -10.23 4.21 -16.90
CA GLU A 113 -9.53 4.46 -18.17
C GLU A 113 -8.26 3.60 -18.32
N ILE A 114 -7.47 3.43 -17.26
CA ILE A 114 -6.32 2.50 -17.25
C ILE A 114 -6.80 1.07 -17.55
N TYR A 115 -7.89 0.63 -16.91
CA TYR A 115 -8.48 -0.69 -17.16
C TYR A 115 -8.95 -0.84 -18.60
N ARG A 116 -9.66 0.13 -19.13
CA ARG A 116 -10.13 0.15 -20.53
C ARG A 116 -8.97 0.07 -21.51
N LEU A 117 -7.94 0.89 -21.31
CA LEU A 117 -6.75 0.90 -22.16
C LEU A 117 -5.97 -0.42 -22.07
N SER A 118 -5.85 -1.01 -20.87
CA SER A 118 -5.16 -2.29 -20.75
C SER A 118 -5.82 -3.40 -21.56
N LYS A 119 -7.15 -3.44 -21.58
CA LYS A 119 -7.90 -4.40 -22.42
C LYS A 119 -7.77 -4.08 -23.92
N GLN A 120 -7.77 -2.80 -24.28
CA GLN A 120 -7.62 -2.38 -25.70
C GLN A 120 -6.25 -2.74 -26.27
N TYR A 121 -5.19 -2.64 -25.48
CA TYR A 121 -3.80 -2.86 -25.91
C TYR A 121 -3.24 -4.21 -25.47
N ASP A 122 -4.06 -5.08 -24.86
CA ASP A 122 -3.64 -6.36 -24.28
C ASP A 122 -2.41 -6.25 -23.37
N SER A 123 -2.44 -5.24 -22.48
CA SER A 123 -1.30 -4.88 -21.64
C SER A 123 -1.32 -5.65 -20.33
N PHE A 124 -0.20 -6.29 -19.99
CA PHE A 124 0.01 -6.90 -18.67
C PHE A 124 0.32 -5.80 -17.64
N ILE A 125 -0.50 -5.69 -16.60
CA ILE A 125 -0.29 -4.77 -15.48
C ILE A 125 -0.38 -5.52 -14.16
N ALA A 126 0.75 -5.60 -13.45
CA ALA A 126 0.85 -6.17 -12.11
C ALA A 126 0.73 -5.05 -11.06
N VAL A 127 -0.39 -4.96 -10.38
CA VAL A 127 -0.57 -3.99 -9.28
C VAL A 127 0.06 -4.56 -8.01
N CYS A 128 0.81 -3.73 -7.28
CA CYS A 128 1.60 -4.14 -6.11
C CYS A 128 0.76 -4.41 -4.86
N HIS A 129 -0.24 -5.30 -4.96
CA HIS A 129 -1.01 -5.80 -3.82
C HIS A 129 -0.22 -6.88 -3.05
N VAL A 130 0.90 -6.48 -2.47
CA VAL A 130 1.89 -7.38 -1.84
C VAL A 130 1.35 -8.19 -0.68
N LEU A 131 0.23 -7.80 -0.06
CA LEU A 131 -0.35 -8.52 1.07
C LEU A 131 -0.83 -9.92 0.70
N ARG A 132 -1.35 -10.13 -0.52
CA ARG A 132 -1.72 -11.45 -1.05
C ARG A 132 -0.56 -12.45 -0.99
N HIS A 133 0.69 -11.96 -1.10
CA HIS A 133 1.90 -12.78 -1.13
C HIS A 133 2.51 -13.00 0.25
N THR A 134 1.91 -12.45 1.33
CA THR A 134 2.39 -12.72 2.69
C THR A 134 2.02 -14.12 3.13
N LYS A 135 2.88 -14.75 3.91
CA LYS A 135 2.58 -16.06 4.52
C LYS A 135 1.32 -16.00 5.39
N PHE A 136 1.09 -14.85 6.05
CA PHE A 136 -0.07 -14.63 6.89
C PHE A 136 -1.40 -14.72 6.11
N PHE A 137 -1.59 -13.92 5.07
CA PHE A 137 -2.81 -13.92 4.28
C PHE A 137 -2.96 -15.17 3.41
N ASN A 138 -1.85 -15.72 2.90
CA ASN A 138 -1.89 -17.00 2.21
C ASN A 138 -2.37 -18.14 3.12
N THR A 139 -1.94 -18.18 4.39
CA THR A 139 -2.40 -19.20 5.33
C THR A 139 -3.88 -19.03 5.64
N LEU A 140 -4.37 -17.80 5.85
CA LEU A 140 -5.80 -17.52 6.01
C LEU A 140 -6.60 -18.00 4.79
N LYS A 141 -6.14 -17.70 3.58
CA LYS A 141 -6.77 -18.13 2.33
C LYS A 141 -6.81 -19.66 2.22
N GLN A 142 -5.71 -20.35 2.53
CA GLN A 142 -5.68 -21.82 2.52
C GLN A 142 -6.69 -22.45 3.50
N ILE A 143 -6.87 -21.87 4.70
CA ILE A 143 -7.87 -22.35 5.65
C ILE A 143 -9.28 -22.15 5.10
N VAL A 144 -9.58 -20.98 4.54
CA VAL A 144 -10.87 -20.68 3.90
C VAL A 144 -11.13 -21.64 2.73
N ASP A 145 -10.18 -21.77 1.82
CA ASP A 145 -10.32 -22.61 0.61
C ASP A 145 -10.42 -24.11 0.91
N SER A 146 -9.91 -24.55 2.06
CA SER A 146 -10.05 -25.95 2.48
C SER A 146 -11.50 -26.37 2.71
N GLY A 147 -12.41 -25.39 2.90
CA GLY A 147 -13.81 -25.63 3.21
C GLY A 147 -14.04 -26.33 4.57
N LYS A 148 -12.98 -26.56 5.35
CA LYS A 148 -13.05 -27.29 6.64
C LYS A 148 -14.06 -26.71 7.61
N LEU A 149 -14.23 -25.40 7.62
CA LEU A 149 -15.17 -24.72 8.53
C LEU A 149 -16.49 -24.33 7.86
N GLY A 150 -16.77 -24.86 6.64
CA GLY A 150 -17.92 -24.46 5.86
C GLY A 150 -17.68 -23.16 5.09
N LYS A 151 -18.76 -22.58 4.57
CA LYS A 151 -18.69 -21.32 3.82
C LYS A 151 -18.45 -20.15 4.76
N VAL A 152 -17.75 -19.11 4.27
CA VAL A 152 -17.65 -17.83 4.96
C VAL A 152 -19.02 -17.18 5.01
N VAL A 153 -19.40 -16.69 6.19
CA VAL A 153 -20.65 -15.97 6.47
C VAL A 153 -20.38 -14.48 6.61
N SER A 154 -19.33 -14.13 7.37
CA SER A 154 -18.95 -12.72 7.54
C SER A 154 -17.48 -12.56 7.88
N ILE A 155 -16.94 -11.35 7.61
CA ILE A 155 -15.56 -10.97 7.93
C ILE A 155 -15.55 -9.66 8.72
N ALA A 156 -14.76 -9.60 9.80
CA ALA A 156 -14.38 -8.35 10.46
C ALA A 156 -12.88 -8.13 10.29
N HIS A 157 -12.50 -7.06 9.60
CA HIS A 157 -11.11 -6.72 9.27
C HIS A 157 -10.73 -5.33 9.77
N ASN A 158 -9.54 -5.17 10.33
CA ASN A 158 -9.07 -3.90 10.85
C ASN A 158 -7.65 -3.60 10.34
N GLU A 159 -7.44 -2.39 9.85
CA GLU A 159 -6.14 -1.77 9.61
C GLU A 159 -5.81 -0.84 10.79
N ASN A 160 -4.93 -1.29 11.66
CA ASN A 160 -4.40 -0.52 12.77
C ASN A 160 -3.17 0.24 12.28
N VAL A 161 -3.34 1.52 11.87
CA VAL A 161 -2.27 2.28 11.23
C VAL A 161 -1.15 2.63 12.20
N GLY A 162 -1.46 2.74 13.50
CA GLY A 162 -0.52 3.17 14.52
C GLY A 162 -0.39 4.71 14.57
N TYR A 163 -0.56 5.28 15.77
CA TYR A 163 -0.60 6.74 15.97
C TYR A 163 0.62 7.48 15.40
N TYR A 164 1.79 6.90 15.53
CA TYR A 164 3.04 7.49 15.05
C TYR A 164 3.21 7.38 13.53
N HIS A 165 2.76 6.26 12.93
CA HIS A 165 2.79 6.06 11.48
C HIS A 165 1.77 6.96 10.79
N PHE A 166 0.56 7.08 11.35
CA PHE A 166 -0.44 7.99 10.79
C PHE A 166 0.05 9.44 10.85
N ALA A 167 0.59 9.88 11.99
CA ALA A 167 1.18 11.22 12.14
C ALA A 167 2.32 11.48 11.14
N HIS A 168 3.12 10.45 10.80
CA HIS A 168 4.17 10.54 9.79
C HIS A 168 3.61 10.66 8.38
N SER A 169 2.81 9.69 7.95
CA SER A 169 2.43 9.50 6.55
C SER A 169 1.23 10.35 6.13
N TYR A 170 0.20 10.43 6.99
CA TYR A 170 -1.12 10.96 6.68
C TYR A 170 -1.43 12.31 7.34
N VAL A 171 -0.49 12.83 8.14
CA VAL A 171 -0.59 14.19 8.71
C VAL A 171 0.55 15.08 8.21
N ARG A 172 1.80 14.60 8.20
CA ARG A 172 2.98 15.37 7.80
C ARG A 172 3.48 15.02 6.40
N GLY A 173 3.31 13.77 6.00
CA GLY A 173 3.88 13.18 4.79
C GLY A 173 3.07 13.41 3.51
N SER A 174 3.45 12.70 2.46
CA SER A 174 2.91 12.88 1.10
C SER A 174 1.44 12.50 0.95
N TRP A 175 0.94 11.62 1.82
CA TRP A 175 -0.47 11.16 1.80
C TRP A 175 -1.39 11.96 2.73
N ARG A 176 -1.00 13.15 3.17
CA ARG A 176 -1.75 13.98 4.11
C ARG A 176 -2.97 14.68 3.49
N ASN A 177 -2.90 14.94 2.20
CA ASN A 177 -3.91 15.73 1.50
C ASN A 177 -4.48 14.97 0.31
N SER A 178 -5.79 14.82 0.28
CA SER A 178 -6.51 14.05 -0.73
C SER A 178 -6.39 14.65 -2.15
N LYS A 179 -6.12 15.97 -2.26
CA LYS A 179 -5.88 16.61 -3.55
C LYS A 179 -4.46 16.38 -4.09
N GLU A 180 -3.50 16.11 -3.21
CA GLU A 180 -2.10 15.83 -3.58
C GLU A 180 -1.84 14.32 -3.74
N SER A 181 -2.64 13.48 -3.12
CA SER A 181 -2.61 12.03 -3.22
C SER A 181 -4.04 11.51 -3.48
N ALA A 182 -4.59 10.72 -2.57
CA ALA A 182 -5.95 10.20 -2.62
C ALA A 182 -6.55 10.17 -1.20
N PRO A 183 -7.87 10.00 -1.03
CA PRO A 183 -8.46 9.68 0.26
C PRO A 183 -7.74 8.50 0.93
N VAL A 184 -7.60 8.52 2.25
CA VAL A 184 -6.82 7.50 2.98
C VAL A 184 -7.30 6.07 2.70
N ILE A 185 -8.59 5.88 2.49
CA ILE A 185 -9.15 4.55 2.18
C ILE A 185 -8.69 4.04 0.81
N VAL A 186 -8.41 4.93 -0.14
CA VAL A 186 -7.83 4.60 -1.45
C VAL A 186 -6.31 4.44 -1.33
N ALA A 187 -5.62 5.46 -0.83
CA ALA A 187 -4.15 5.49 -0.74
C ALA A 187 -3.58 4.37 0.16
N LYS A 188 -4.31 4.00 1.23
CA LYS A 188 -3.87 3.00 2.21
C LYS A 188 -4.63 1.69 2.09
N SER A 189 -5.97 1.73 2.08
CA SER A 189 -6.80 0.55 2.33
C SER A 189 -7.32 -0.12 1.06
N CYS A 190 -6.89 0.31 -0.14
CA CYS A 190 -7.06 -0.51 -1.34
C CYS A 190 -6.44 -1.91 -1.17
N HIS A 191 -5.34 -2.04 -0.41
CA HIS A 191 -4.80 -3.33 0.02
C HIS A 191 -5.78 -4.17 0.84
N ASP A 192 -6.53 -3.53 1.73
CA ASP A 192 -7.46 -4.21 2.64
C ASP A 192 -8.73 -4.62 1.90
N MET A 193 -9.20 -3.79 0.96
CA MET A 193 -10.29 -4.15 0.04
C MET A 193 -9.88 -5.32 -0.85
N ASP A 194 -8.65 -5.34 -1.34
CA ASP A 194 -8.06 -6.42 -2.11
C ASP A 194 -7.99 -7.73 -1.31
N ILE A 195 -7.60 -7.68 -0.04
CA ILE A 195 -7.58 -8.86 0.84
C ILE A 195 -8.97 -9.43 1.08
N LEU A 196 -10.01 -8.60 1.21
CA LEU A 196 -11.38 -9.08 1.34
C LEU A 196 -11.82 -9.84 0.06
N LEU A 197 -11.54 -9.31 -1.13
CA LEU A 197 -11.79 -9.98 -2.41
C LEU A 197 -11.02 -11.30 -2.49
N TYR A 198 -9.73 -11.28 -2.20
CA TYR A 198 -8.86 -12.44 -2.22
C TYR A 198 -9.39 -13.58 -1.33
N LEU A 199 -9.75 -13.27 -0.09
CA LEU A 199 -10.26 -14.26 0.87
C LEU A 199 -11.61 -14.83 0.45
N LEU A 200 -12.46 -14.05 -0.21
CA LEU A 200 -13.79 -14.45 -0.68
C LEU A 200 -13.80 -15.06 -2.09
N GLY A 201 -12.62 -15.34 -2.67
CA GLY A 201 -12.53 -15.94 -4.02
C GLY A 201 -13.06 -15.01 -5.10
N ASN A 202 -12.84 -13.69 -4.92
CA ASN A 202 -13.29 -12.62 -5.82
C ASN A 202 -14.82 -12.51 -5.96
N ALA A 203 -15.56 -12.89 -4.91
CA ALA A 203 -17.00 -12.64 -4.85
C ALA A 203 -17.28 -11.16 -5.08
N ARG A 204 -18.22 -10.86 -5.99
CA ARG A 204 -18.49 -9.48 -6.39
C ARG A 204 -19.10 -8.68 -5.22
N PRO A 205 -18.54 -7.52 -4.84
CA PRO A 205 -19.15 -6.62 -3.89
C PRO A 205 -20.34 -5.92 -4.54
N LEU A 206 -21.44 -5.78 -3.79
CA LEU A 206 -22.68 -5.19 -4.29
C LEU A 206 -22.93 -3.79 -3.75
N LYS A 207 -22.79 -3.64 -2.42
CA LYS A 207 -23.13 -2.40 -1.71
C LYS A 207 -22.13 -2.10 -0.63
N ILE A 208 -21.91 -0.82 -0.39
CA ILE A 208 -21.02 -0.32 0.64
C ILE A 208 -21.63 0.84 1.40
N SER A 209 -21.42 0.88 2.72
CA SER A 209 -21.77 1.99 3.61
C SER A 209 -20.57 2.33 4.46
N SER A 210 -20.23 3.62 4.59
CA SER A 210 -19.01 4.04 5.29
C SER A 210 -19.21 5.35 6.04
N PHE A 211 -18.59 5.43 7.23
CA PHE A 211 -18.57 6.61 8.10
C PHE A 211 -17.14 6.85 8.56
N GLY A 212 -16.72 8.09 8.59
CA GLY A 212 -15.39 8.48 9.03
C GLY A 212 -15.19 9.97 8.98
N SER A 213 -14.23 10.47 9.73
CA SER A 213 -13.94 11.91 9.77
C SER A 213 -12.47 12.17 10.11
N LEU A 214 -12.05 13.40 9.89
CA LEU A 214 -10.83 13.97 10.47
C LEU A 214 -11.24 14.67 11.77
N SER A 215 -10.99 14.02 12.90
CA SER A 215 -11.48 14.48 14.21
C SER A 215 -10.41 15.09 15.10
N HIS A 216 -9.20 14.52 15.04
CA HIS A 216 -8.14 14.85 15.99
C HIS A 216 -7.03 15.73 15.39
N PHE A 217 -6.53 15.39 14.22
CA PHE A 217 -5.40 16.10 13.60
C PHE A 217 -5.85 17.37 12.88
N THR A 218 -6.42 18.30 13.64
CA THR A 218 -7.02 19.56 13.13
C THR A 218 -6.53 20.76 13.92
N GLY A 219 -6.56 21.94 13.30
CA GLY A 219 -6.21 23.21 13.94
C GLY A 219 -7.04 23.56 15.19
N LYS A 220 -8.22 22.95 15.37
CA LYS A 220 -9.06 23.13 16.57
C LYS A 220 -8.39 22.60 17.85
N ASN A 221 -7.46 21.66 17.70
CA ASN A 221 -6.72 21.08 18.82
C ASN A 221 -5.36 21.74 19.04
N PHE A 222 -5.02 22.80 18.31
CA PHE A 222 -3.82 23.59 18.53
C PHE A 222 -4.06 24.64 19.62
N CYS A 223 -3.22 24.64 20.65
CA CYS A 223 -3.26 25.62 21.74
C CYS A 223 -2.01 26.50 21.67
N PRO A 224 -2.08 27.71 21.16
CA PRO A 224 -0.91 28.58 20.92
C PRO A 224 -0.19 28.99 22.22
N GLU A 225 -0.87 28.94 23.37
CA GLU A 225 -0.29 29.25 24.66
C GLU A 225 0.71 28.18 25.14
N THR A 226 0.57 26.95 24.70
CA THR A 226 1.38 25.80 25.14
C THR A 226 2.04 25.03 24.02
N MET A 227 1.67 25.29 22.77
CA MET A 227 2.15 24.59 21.60
C MET A 227 2.87 25.53 20.63
N SER A 228 3.82 24.99 19.88
CA SER A 228 4.46 25.67 18.75
C SER A 228 4.07 25.02 17.43
N PRO A 229 4.02 25.74 16.30
CA PRO A 229 3.82 25.18 14.97
C PRO A 229 4.89 24.15 14.59
N ARG A 230 6.05 24.14 15.27
CA ARG A 230 7.10 23.14 15.08
C ARG A 230 7.40 22.40 16.38
N CYS A 231 7.60 21.08 16.26
CA CYS A 231 7.81 20.24 17.44
C CYS A 231 9.12 20.52 18.17
N VAL A 232 10.17 20.97 17.49
CA VAL A 232 11.47 21.29 18.10
C VAL A 232 11.37 22.45 19.08
N ASP A 233 10.49 23.42 18.82
CA ASP A 233 10.27 24.63 19.60
C ASP A 233 9.12 24.49 20.62
N CYS A 234 8.43 23.34 20.62
CA CYS A 234 7.23 23.13 21.42
C CYS A 234 7.58 22.80 22.87
N SER A 235 6.92 23.46 23.84
CA SER A 235 7.09 23.14 25.26
C SER A 235 6.64 21.73 25.63
N LEU A 236 5.75 21.15 24.82
CA LEU A 236 5.22 19.78 25.00
C LEU A 236 6.01 18.71 24.23
N LYS A 237 7.16 19.04 23.62
CA LYS A 237 7.91 18.12 22.75
C LYS A 237 8.26 16.78 23.38
N ASP A 238 8.46 16.75 24.69
CA ASP A 238 8.87 15.55 25.42
C ASP A 238 7.68 14.73 25.96
N THR A 239 6.48 15.29 26.02
CA THR A 239 5.28 14.64 26.55
C THR A 239 4.21 14.35 25.49
N CYS A 240 4.13 15.13 24.41
CA CYS A 240 3.16 14.96 23.35
C CYS A 240 3.34 13.60 22.64
N ALA A 241 2.25 12.83 22.53
CA ALA A 241 2.25 11.53 21.85
C ALA A 241 2.68 11.61 20.38
N TYR A 242 2.38 12.73 19.72
CA TYR A 242 2.63 12.97 18.30
C TYR A 242 3.87 13.83 18.02
N SER A 243 4.68 14.10 19.04
CA SER A 243 5.89 14.89 18.88
C SER A 243 6.84 14.28 17.84
N ALA A 244 7.24 15.06 16.85
CA ALA A 244 8.22 14.64 15.85
C ALA A 244 9.56 14.27 16.49
N VAL A 245 9.97 15.02 17.51
CA VAL A 245 11.21 14.75 18.28
C VAL A 245 11.16 13.35 18.91
N ARG A 246 10.04 12.98 19.52
CA ARG A 246 9.86 11.64 20.12
C ARG A 246 9.73 10.53 19.07
N ILE A 247 8.98 10.77 17.99
CA ILE A 247 8.73 9.76 16.96
C ILE A 247 10.01 9.42 16.23
N TYR A 248 10.74 10.42 15.75
CA TYR A 248 11.94 10.20 14.95
C TYR A 248 13.19 9.99 15.81
N GLY A 249 13.39 10.78 16.87
CA GLY A 249 14.50 10.60 17.82
C GLY A 249 14.39 9.28 18.60
N GLY A 250 13.17 8.86 18.97
CA GLY A 250 12.89 7.55 19.57
C GLY A 250 12.90 6.39 18.57
N ARG A 251 13.17 6.66 17.29
CA ARG A 251 13.24 5.67 16.19
C ARG A 251 12.01 4.76 16.08
N LYS A 252 10.84 5.22 16.48
CA LYS A 252 9.58 4.49 16.28
C LYS A 252 9.26 4.28 14.80
N ILE A 253 9.69 5.23 13.97
CA ILE A 253 9.74 5.08 12.52
C ILE A 253 11.21 5.05 12.13
N LYS A 254 11.67 3.91 11.65
CA LYS A 254 12.91 3.81 10.88
C LYS A 254 12.59 4.34 9.47
N SER A 255 12.36 5.63 9.41
CA SER A 255 11.96 6.28 8.17
C SER A 255 13.12 6.26 7.19
N VAL A 256 12.82 6.03 5.94
CA VAL A 256 13.74 6.29 4.81
C VAL A 256 14.29 7.72 4.86
N VAL A 257 13.53 8.66 5.42
CA VAL A 257 13.91 10.09 5.55
C VAL A 257 15.05 10.30 6.56
N PHE A 258 15.10 9.50 7.66
CA PHE A 258 16.04 9.72 8.77
C PHE A 258 16.82 8.45 9.15
N ALA A 259 16.88 7.46 8.28
CA ALA A 259 17.34 6.10 8.63
C ALA A 259 18.81 6.02 9.09
N GLN A 260 19.66 6.93 8.62
CA GLN A 260 21.10 6.94 8.87
C GLN A 260 21.57 8.13 9.72
N ASP A 261 20.65 9.03 10.11
CA ASP A 261 20.99 10.25 10.80
C ASP A 261 21.20 10.06 12.30
N SER A 262 22.11 10.82 12.88
CA SER A 262 22.22 10.96 14.34
C SER A 262 21.02 11.72 14.88
N ILE A 263 20.75 11.63 16.20
CA ILE A 263 19.66 12.38 16.84
C ILE A 263 19.82 13.89 16.64
N GLN A 264 21.06 14.40 16.66
CA GLN A 264 21.35 15.81 16.41
C GLN A 264 21.00 16.21 14.97
N GLN A 265 21.35 15.40 13.98
CA GLN A 265 21.00 15.64 12.58
C GLN A 265 19.48 15.59 12.36
N ILE A 266 18.80 14.62 12.97
CA ILE A 266 17.33 14.51 12.92
C ILE A 266 16.71 15.81 13.47
N ASN A 267 17.11 16.26 14.65
CA ASN A 267 16.56 17.47 15.26
C ASN A 267 16.79 18.71 14.40
N ALA A 268 18.00 18.88 13.84
CA ALA A 268 18.31 19.99 12.92
C ALA A 268 17.41 19.93 11.65
N GLN A 269 17.19 18.76 11.08
CA GLN A 269 16.32 18.60 9.93
C GLN A 269 14.84 18.89 10.28
N LEU A 270 14.40 18.57 11.50
CA LEU A 270 13.04 18.87 11.95
C LEU A 270 12.75 20.37 12.09
N GLU A 271 13.76 21.23 12.11
CA GLU A 271 13.58 22.70 12.11
C GLU A 271 12.97 23.20 10.79
N THR A 272 13.28 22.55 9.66
CA THR A 272 12.85 23.00 8.33
C THR A 272 11.96 22.01 7.60
N SER A 273 12.18 20.71 7.81
CA SER A 273 11.44 19.62 7.16
C SER A 273 9.93 19.68 7.46
N PRO A 274 9.05 19.30 6.51
CA PRO A 274 7.62 19.14 6.76
C PRO A 274 7.33 18.17 7.91
N TYR A 275 8.21 17.20 8.16
CA TYR A 275 8.06 16.24 9.25
C TYR A 275 8.23 16.82 10.65
N GLY A 276 8.81 18.03 10.79
CA GLY A 276 8.92 18.75 12.06
C GLY A 276 7.67 19.53 12.46
N ARG A 277 6.65 19.65 11.60
CA ARG A 277 5.42 20.40 11.87
C ARG A 277 4.64 19.79 13.03
N CYS A 278 3.95 20.64 13.80
CA CYS A 278 2.94 20.18 14.74
C CYS A 278 1.81 19.49 13.96
N VAL A 279 1.30 18.35 14.45
CA VAL A 279 0.22 17.61 13.79
C VAL A 279 -1.10 18.38 13.72
N TYR A 280 -1.24 19.41 14.54
CA TYR A 280 -2.42 20.28 14.55
C TYR A 280 -2.27 21.52 13.65
N CYS A 281 -1.09 21.71 13.04
CA CYS A 281 -0.78 22.81 12.13
C CYS A 281 -0.48 22.32 10.71
N CYS A 282 -0.85 21.07 10.37
CA CYS A 282 -0.69 20.53 9.03
C CYS A 282 -1.92 20.83 8.18
N ASP A 283 -1.75 20.73 6.87
CA ASP A 283 -2.76 20.92 5.83
C ASP A 283 -3.39 19.58 5.40
N ASN A 284 -3.45 18.62 6.32
CA ASN A 284 -4.05 17.32 6.10
C ASN A 284 -5.59 17.42 6.11
N ASP A 285 -6.24 16.65 5.22
CA ASP A 285 -7.69 16.56 5.08
C ASP A 285 -8.24 15.13 5.09
N VAL A 286 -7.35 14.13 5.12
CA VAL A 286 -7.76 12.72 5.10
C VAL A 286 -8.31 12.27 6.45
N CYS A 287 -9.26 11.32 6.43
CA CYS A 287 -9.87 10.78 7.65
C CYS A 287 -8.84 10.15 8.58
N ASP A 288 -8.96 10.40 9.88
CA ASP A 288 -8.13 9.75 10.91
C ASP A 288 -8.75 8.45 11.45
N HIS A 289 -10.02 8.20 11.14
CA HIS A 289 -10.71 6.92 11.37
C HIS A 289 -11.85 6.75 10.36
N GLN A 290 -12.11 5.50 9.98
CA GLN A 290 -13.19 5.15 9.05
C GLN A 290 -13.69 3.73 9.29
N ALA A 291 -15.01 3.57 9.39
CA ALA A 291 -15.70 2.29 9.51
C ALA A 291 -16.55 2.05 8.26
N THR A 292 -16.47 0.86 7.70
CA THR A 292 -17.08 0.49 6.43
C THR A 292 -17.78 -0.86 6.53
N ALA A 293 -18.99 -0.99 6.02
CA ALA A 293 -19.75 -2.22 5.88
C ALA A 293 -19.95 -2.55 4.39
N ILE A 294 -19.77 -3.80 4.00
CA ILE A 294 -19.79 -4.26 2.61
C ILE A 294 -20.70 -5.49 2.50
N LEU A 295 -21.54 -5.52 1.47
CA LEU A 295 -22.36 -6.68 1.10
C LEU A 295 -21.83 -7.27 -0.21
N PHE A 296 -21.63 -8.59 -0.26
CA PHE A 296 -21.20 -9.33 -1.43
C PHE A 296 -22.37 -10.14 -2.06
N GLU A 297 -22.25 -10.51 -3.34
CA GLU A 297 -23.28 -11.20 -4.12
C GLU A 297 -23.67 -12.58 -3.57
N ASN A 298 -22.75 -13.25 -2.88
CA ASN A 298 -22.98 -14.53 -2.20
C ASN A 298 -23.64 -14.38 -0.82
N GLY A 299 -24.08 -13.17 -0.46
CA GLY A 299 -24.70 -12.85 0.84
C GLY A 299 -23.69 -12.63 1.99
N VAL A 300 -22.41 -12.84 1.75
CA VAL A 300 -21.36 -12.54 2.75
C VAL A 300 -21.34 -11.05 3.05
N THR A 301 -21.17 -10.71 4.34
CA THR A 301 -20.95 -9.34 4.78
C THR A 301 -19.53 -9.17 5.32
N ALA A 302 -18.95 -7.99 5.07
CA ALA A 302 -17.68 -7.62 5.71
C ALA A 302 -17.79 -6.28 6.41
N THR A 303 -17.08 -6.14 7.52
CA THR A 303 -16.79 -4.86 8.15
C THR A 303 -15.31 -4.58 8.08
N PHE A 304 -14.96 -3.35 7.74
CA PHE A 304 -13.58 -2.88 7.70
C PHE A 304 -13.45 -1.61 8.55
N ASN A 305 -12.44 -1.57 9.41
CA ASN A 305 -12.12 -0.38 10.20
C ASN A 305 -10.68 0.04 9.98
N LEU A 306 -10.49 1.32 9.68
CA LEU A 306 -9.20 2.00 9.67
C LEU A 306 -9.13 2.93 10.88
N SER A 307 -8.03 2.90 11.63
CA SER A 307 -7.82 3.82 12.76
C SER A 307 -6.38 4.30 12.86
N ALA A 308 -6.23 5.62 13.00
CA ALA A 308 -4.98 6.27 13.39
C ALA A 308 -4.62 6.04 14.87
N PHE A 309 -5.61 5.73 15.71
CA PHE A 309 -5.51 5.75 17.19
C PHE A 309 -5.20 4.37 17.76
N THR A 310 -4.19 3.71 17.22
CA THR A 310 -3.75 2.39 17.67
C THR A 310 -2.29 2.41 18.13
N ALA A 311 -1.96 1.59 19.09
CA ALA A 311 -0.60 1.52 19.65
C ALA A 311 0.40 0.84 18.70
N LYS A 312 -0.09 -0.09 17.87
CA LYS A 312 0.73 -0.90 16.96
C LYS A 312 0.27 -0.72 15.53
N VAL A 313 1.19 -0.92 14.60
CA VAL A 313 0.92 -1.05 13.15
C VAL A 313 0.74 -2.53 12.85
N ASN A 314 -0.48 -2.95 12.66
CA ASN A 314 -0.81 -4.33 12.29
C ASN A 314 -2.23 -4.42 11.72
N ARG A 315 -2.56 -5.58 11.17
CA ARG A 315 -3.92 -5.95 10.82
C ARG A 315 -4.46 -7.00 11.77
N SER A 316 -5.75 -6.94 12.05
CA SER A 316 -6.46 -8.02 12.71
C SER A 316 -7.68 -8.40 11.90
N ILE A 317 -7.96 -9.70 11.83
CA ILE A 317 -9.07 -10.23 11.05
C ILE A 317 -9.78 -11.34 11.82
N LYS A 318 -11.10 -11.36 11.72
CA LYS A 318 -11.94 -12.45 12.17
C LYS A 318 -12.83 -12.89 11.01
N ILE A 319 -12.79 -14.16 10.65
CA ILE A 319 -13.60 -14.76 9.60
C ILE A 319 -14.56 -15.73 10.26
N MET A 320 -15.85 -15.46 10.17
CA MET A 320 -16.91 -16.31 10.69
C MET A 320 -17.43 -17.20 9.57
N CYS A 321 -17.38 -18.51 9.80
CA CYS A 321 -17.84 -19.53 8.86
C CYS A 321 -19.03 -20.32 9.46
N GLU A 322 -19.69 -21.14 8.62
CA GLU A 322 -20.88 -21.94 9.04
C GLU A 322 -20.59 -22.85 10.24
N PHE A 323 -19.39 -23.41 10.33
CA PHE A 323 -19.03 -24.40 11.33
C PHE A 323 -17.80 -24.02 12.18
N GLY A 324 -17.37 -22.77 12.12
CA GLY A 324 -16.22 -22.33 12.88
C GLY A 324 -15.88 -20.86 12.69
N GLU A 325 -14.82 -20.43 13.35
CA GLU A 325 -14.24 -19.10 13.15
C GLU A 325 -12.72 -19.17 13.01
N ILE A 326 -12.17 -18.20 12.27
CA ILE A 326 -10.73 -18.01 12.13
C ILE A 326 -10.40 -16.64 12.70
N ARG A 327 -9.36 -16.54 13.52
CA ARG A 327 -8.80 -15.28 14.01
C ARG A 327 -7.37 -15.14 13.54
N GLY A 328 -7.05 -13.95 13.04
CA GLY A 328 -5.72 -13.60 12.59
C GLY A 328 -5.26 -12.26 13.15
N ILE A 329 -4.02 -12.19 13.61
CA ILE A 329 -3.34 -10.95 14.01
C ILE A 329 -1.99 -10.92 13.30
N GLU A 330 -1.82 -9.93 12.41
CA GLU A 330 -0.53 -9.64 11.77
C GLU A 330 0.36 -8.92 12.79
N LYS A 331 1.43 -9.50 13.22
CA LYS A 331 2.31 -8.98 14.30
C LYS A 331 1.62 -8.94 15.69
N PRO A 332 1.77 -10.05 16.45
CA PRO A 332 2.84 -11.06 16.32
C PRO A 332 2.52 -12.30 15.47
N TYR A 333 1.83 -12.22 14.36
CA TYR A 333 1.54 -13.30 13.40
C TYR A 333 0.92 -14.54 14.03
N ILE A 334 -0.25 -14.34 14.60
CA ILE A 334 -1.05 -15.40 15.22
C ILE A 334 -2.21 -15.72 14.27
N ILE A 335 -2.37 -16.99 13.93
CA ILE A 335 -3.59 -17.51 13.29
C ILE A 335 -4.09 -18.67 14.14
N GLU A 336 -5.37 -18.64 14.46
CA GLU A 336 -6.08 -19.73 15.11
C GLU A 336 -7.44 -19.92 14.45
N TYR A 337 -7.91 -21.15 14.44
CA TYR A 337 -9.30 -21.43 14.08
C TYR A 337 -9.95 -22.36 15.09
N THR A 338 -11.25 -22.17 15.32
CA THR A 338 -12.08 -23.02 16.20
C THR A 338 -13.14 -23.70 15.35
N ASP A 339 -13.23 -25.04 15.43
CA ASP A 339 -14.28 -25.83 14.80
C ASP A 339 -15.41 -26.05 15.82
N PHE A 340 -16.59 -25.50 15.57
CA PHE A 340 -17.76 -25.57 16.47
C PHE A 340 -18.31 -26.98 16.67
N ARG A 341 -18.00 -27.91 15.73
CA ARG A 341 -18.46 -29.31 15.82
C ARG A 341 -17.67 -30.12 16.85
N THR A 342 -16.49 -29.67 17.21
CA THR A 342 -15.56 -30.34 18.12
C THR A 342 -15.15 -29.51 19.32
N ASP A 343 -15.49 -28.20 19.34
CA ASP A 343 -15.00 -27.18 20.29
C ASP A 343 -13.46 -27.08 20.36
N GLN A 344 -12.76 -27.59 19.32
CA GLN A 344 -11.31 -27.56 19.28
C GLN A 344 -10.80 -26.29 18.62
N THR A 345 -9.86 -25.63 19.30
CA THR A 345 -9.09 -24.51 18.75
C THR A 345 -7.69 -24.99 18.34
N VAL A 346 -7.33 -24.71 17.12
CA VAL A 346 -6.00 -25.03 16.54
C VAL A 346 -5.26 -23.73 16.28
N GLN A 347 -4.07 -23.59 16.83
CA GLN A 347 -3.14 -22.52 16.48
C GLN A 347 -2.24 -22.97 15.33
N ILE A 348 -2.07 -22.08 14.34
CA ILE A 348 -1.19 -22.31 13.19
C ILE A 348 0.11 -21.56 13.44
N PRO A 349 1.23 -22.26 13.61
CA PRO A 349 2.52 -21.59 13.74
C PRO A 349 2.92 -20.96 12.41
N LEU A 350 3.29 -19.70 12.43
CA LEU A 350 3.80 -18.97 11.27
C LEU A 350 5.28 -18.68 11.47
N ASP A 351 6.12 -19.38 10.73
CA ASP A 351 7.52 -19.01 10.59
C ASP A 351 7.63 -17.89 9.55
N ILE A 352 7.68 -16.64 10.03
CA ILE A 352 7.78 -15.45 9.19
C ILE A 352 9.16 -14.87 9.37
N GLN A 353 9.94 -14.89 8.32
CA GLN A 353 11.23 -14.21 8.28
C GLN A 353 11.01 -12.69 8.34
N GLU A 354 11.85 -11.99 9.07
CA GLU A 354 11.86 -10.52 9.09
C GLU A 354 12.12 -9.97 7.67
N GLY A 355 11.27 -9.07 7.21
CA GLY A 355 11.37 -8.47 5.87
C GLY A 355 10.22 -7.51 5.60
N GLY A 356 10.30 -6.77 4.50
CA GLY A 356 9.25 -5.85 4.07
C GLY A 356 7.90 -6.57 3.93
N HIS A 357 6.84 -6.01 4.51
CA HIS A 357 5.48 -6.58 4.53
C HIS A 357 5.42 -8.07 4.89
N GLY A 358 6.22 -8.53 5.88
CA GLY A 358 6.18 -9.94 6.29
C GLY A 358 6.49 -10.95 5.17
N GLY A 359 7.42 -10.60 4.27
CA GLY A 359 7.83 -11.42 3.12
C GLY A 359 6.98 -11.24 1.86
N GLY A 360 5.92 -10.44 1.91
CA GLY A 360 5.03 -10.20 0.76
C GLY A 360 5.74 -9.60 -0.45
N ASP A 361 6.74 -8.76 -0.24
CA ASP A 361 7.50 -8.12 -1.32
C ASP A 361 8.29 -9.15 -2.15
N ALA A 362 8.96 -10.09 -1.50
CA ALA A 362 9.69 -11.17 -2.17
C ALA A 362 8.72 -12.14 -2.88
N GLY A 363 7.58 -12.44 -2.24
CA GLY A 363 6.52 -13.26 -2.83
C GLY A 363 5.92 -12.62 -4.08
N PHE A 364 5.67 -11.32 -4.06
CA PHE A 364 5.22 -10.56 -5.23
C PHE A 364 6.22 -10.64 -6.39
N VAL A 365 7.50 -10.38 -6.13
CA VAL A 365 8.55 -10.45 -7.16
C VAL A 365 8.68 -11.86 -7.75
N LYS A 366 8.52 -12.90 -6.92
CA LYS A 366 8.51 -14.29 -7.38
C LYS A 366 7.35 -14.55 -8.35
N ASP A 367 6.13 -14.19 -7.97
CA ASP A 367 4.93 -14.38 -8.80
C ASP A 367 5.03 -13.59 -10.10
N LEU A 368 5.51 -12.33 -10.04
CA LEU A 368 5.78 -11.50 -11.21
C LEU A 368 6.73 -12.19 -12.19
N MET A 369 7.87 -12.68 -11.72
CA MET A 369 8.85 -13.32 -12.60
C MET A 369 8.35 -14.66 -13.15
N GLU A 370 7.57 -15.43 -12.39
CA GLU A 370 6.90 -16.63 -12.87
C GLU A 370 5.89 -16.30 -13.99
N SER A 371 5.12 -15.22 -13.86
CA SER A 371 4.20 -14.74 -14.89
C SER A 371 4.92 -14.30 -16.15
N LEU A 372 5.94 -13.45 -16.01
CA LEU A 372 6.69 -12.89 -17.16
C LEU A 372 7.49 -13.93 -17.94
N GLN A 373 8.03 -14.96 -17.26
CA GLN A 373 8.93 -15.93 -17.87
C GLN A 373 8.22 -17.21 -18.32
N ASN A 374 7.18 -17.63 -17.60
CA ASN A 374 6.53 -18.92 -17.79
C ASN A 374 5.07 -18.79 -18.24
N GLY A 375 4.54 -17.55 -18.39
CA GLY A 375 3.14 -17.34 -18.75
C GLY A 375 2.13 -17.80 -17.70
N LYS A 376 2.56 -17.97 -16.44
CA LYS A 376 1.66 -18.29 -15.33
C LYS A 376 0.73 -17.09 -15.06
N PRO A 377 -0.58 -17.30 -14.85
CA PRO A 377 -1.46 -16.21 -14.44
C PRO A 377 -0.93 -15.51 -13.19
N PHE A 378 -0.91 -14.18 -13.21
CA PHE A 378 -0.49 -13.38 -12.07
C PHE A 378 -1.60 -13.37 -11.02
N SER A 379 -1.25 -13.53 -9.74
CA SER A 379 -2.23 -13.72 -8.66
C SER A 379 -2.99 -12.45 -8.25
N SER A 380 -2.56 -11.29 -8.70
CA SER A 380 -3.19 -9.99 -8.45
C SER A 380 -3.37 -9.28 -9.78
N ASP A 381 -4.28 -9.80 -10.62
CA ASP A 381 -4.53 -9.22 -11.93
C ASP A 381 -5.15 -7.81 -11.82
N LEU A 382 -5.16 -7.09 -12.95
CA LEU A 382 -5.63 -5.71 -12.97
C LEU A 382 -7.14 -5.64 -12.68
N GLU A 383 -7.94 -6.61 -13.11
CA GLU A 383 -9.40 -6.59 -12.93
C GLU A 383 -9.79 -6.69 -11.46
N GLU A 384 -9.16 -7.60 -10.71
CA GLU A 384 -9.35 -7.71 -9.26
C GLU A 384 -8.85 -6.47 -8.54
N SER A 385 -7.71 -5.93 -8.97
CA SER A 385 -7.14 -4.70 -8.42
C SER A 385 -8.04 -3.49 -8.68
N VAL A 386 -8.66 -3.38 -9.86
CA VAL A 386 -9.65 -2.35 -10.17
C VAL A 386 -10.88 -2.50 -9.26
N MET A 387 -11.36 -3.72 -9.03
CA MET A 387 -12.49 -3.94 -8.14
C MET A 387 -12.19 -3.48 -6.70
N SER A 388 -10.98 -3.73 -6.19
CA SER A 388 -10.58 -3.24 -4.86
C SER A 388 -10.58 -1.70 -4.78
N HIS A 389 -10.21 -1.02 -5.85
CA HIS A 389 -10.26 0.45 -5.94
C HIS A 389 -11.70 0.96 -6.07
N ARG A 390 -12.56 0.30 -6.84
CA ARG A 390 -14.01 0.62 -6.89
C ARG A 390 -14.63 0.55 -5.50
N MET A 391 -14.29 -0.48 -4.71
CA MET A 391 -14.72 -0.58 -3.32
C MET A 391 -14.23 0.59 -2.47
N ALA A 392 -12.95 0.96 -2.58
CA ALA A 392 -12.37 2.06 -1.82
C ALA A 392 -13.00 3.41 -2.20
N PHE A 393 -13.20 3.70 -3.48
CA PHE A 393 -13.87 4.92 -3.93
C PHE A 393 -15.35 4.95 -3.54
N ALA A 394 -16.06 3.83 -3.64
CA ALA A 394 -17.45 3.73 -3.18
C ALA A 394 -17.58 3.96 -1.67
N ALA A 395 -16.62 3.48 -0.88
CA ALA A 395 -16.56 3.75 0.56
C ALA A 395 -16.36 5.25 0.84
N GLU A 396 -15.48 5.92 0.10
CA GLU A 396 -15.29 7.37 0.23
C GLU A 396 -16.53 8.14 -0.19
N GLN A 397 -17.15 7.77 -1.31
CA GLN A 397 -18.41 8.37 -1.76
C GLN A 397 -19.51 8.20 -0.71
N SER A 398 -19.65 7.01 -0.11
CA SER A 398 -20.59 6.74 0.96
C SER A 398 -20.33 7.63 2.17
N ARG A 399 -19.08 7.76 2.60
CA ARG A 399 -18.68 8.62 3.71
C ARG A 399 -19.05 10.09 3.47
N LEU A 400 -18.80 10.60 2.27
CA LEU A 400 -19.08 11.99 1.90
C LEU A 400 -20.57 12.28 1.78
N THR A 401 -21.36 11.32 1.30
CA THR A 401 -22.79 11.52 1.02
C THR A 401 -23.70 11.03 2.15
N GLY A 402 -23.20 10.21 3.06
CA GLY A 402 -24.00 9.54 4.10
C GLY A 402 -24.95 8.47 3.56
N LYS A 403 -24.77 8.04 2.30
CA LYS A 403 -25.66 7.08 1.62
C LYS A 403 -24.97 5.74 1.44
N VAL A 404 -25.78 4.67 1.32
CA VAL A 404 -25.31 3.39 0.79
C VAL A 404 -25.03 3.57 -0.71
N VAL A 405 -23.90 3.07 -1.16
CA VAL A 405 -23.46 3.15 -2.57
C VAL A 405 -23.46 1.75 -3.18
N ASP A 406 -24.04 1.60 -4.36
CA ASP A 406 -23.97 0.40 -5.18
C ASP A 406 -22.62 0.36 -5.91
N ILE A 407 -21.92 -0.77 -5.85
CA ILE A 407 -20.63 -0.97 -6.52
C ILE A 407 -20.90 -1.57 -7.91
N LYS A 408 -20.42 -0.86 -8.93
CA LYS A 408 -20.62 -1.21 -10.35
C LYS A 408 -19.46 -2.02 -10.91
#